data_73f6ba8d2b5f8fcb9e3d440267ac92e1
#
_entry.id   73f6ba8d2b5f8fcb9e3d440267ac92e1
#
_cell.length_a   1.000
_cell.length_b   1.000
_cell.length_c   1.000
_cell.angle_alpha   90.00
_cell.angle_beta   90.00
_cell.angle_gamma   90.00
#
_symmetry.space_group_name_H-M   'P 1'
#
loop_
_entity.id
_entity.type
_entity.pdbx_description
1 polymer ?
#
loop_
_entity_poly.entity_id
_entity_poly.type
_entity_poly.pdbx_seq_one_letter_code
_entity_poly.pdbx_strand_id
1 'polypeptide(L)'
;MSSLSSWYQSVLSRVFWSTATFYNLLWTIQEPGVDMKQITLSDMQQQSEAAACAPRLRAHRNFHPELSDPIQRLAIAMEPGTYIRPHRHRHTFELLLPLKGRFVVLNFDDHGVVTNRVVLGETCTALEMEAGTWHTVLSLDAGGMVFEVKQGAYQPLAEMDTMAWAPAEGQPGTAEMMAWYAIAQPGDRFLSMPQ
;
A
#
# COMPACT_ATOMS: atom_id res chain seq x y z
N MET A 1 18.38 -39.12 15.92
CA MET A 1 17.91 -38.64 14.61
C MET A 1 16.57 -39.29 14.33
N SER A 2 15.47 -38.69 14.73
CA SER A 2 14.09 -39.05 14.32
C SER A 2 13.12 -38.41 15.29
N SER A 3 12.49 -37.28 14.94
CA SER A 3 11.16 -36.93 15.49
C SER A 3 10.61 -35.56 15.00
N LEU A 4 11.17 -34.94 13.96
CA LEU A 4 10.67 -33.68 13.44
C LEU A 4 9.76 -33.78 12.19
N SER A 5 9.60 -35.00 11.63
CA SER A 5 8.82 -35.17 10.38
C SER A 5 7.34 -35.50 10.60
N SER A 6 6.91 -35.83 11.81
CA SER A 6 5.51 -36.25 12.09
C SER A 6 4.57 -35.04 12.35
N TRP A 7 5.11 -33.92 12.79
CA TRP A 7 4.29 -32.72 13.12
C TRP A 7 3.87 -31.93 11.91
N TYR A 8 4.68 -31.95 10.84
CA TYR A 8 4.43 -31.19 9.62
C TYR A 8 3.29 -31.77 8.75
N GLN A 9 3.03 -33.09 8.85
CA GLN A 9 1.99 -33.73 8.02
C GLN A 9 0.58 -33.71 8.64
N SER A 10 0.44 -33.49 9.94
CA SER A 10 -0.90 -33.46 10.57
C SER A 10 -1.63 -32.11 10.46
N VAL A 11 -0.94 -31.03 10.10
CA VAL A 11 -1.53 -29.68 9.98
C VAL A 11 -2.12 -29.42 8.59
N LEU A 12 -1.72 -30.18 7.57
CA LEU A 12 -2.16 -29.96 6.18
C LEU A 12 -3.48 -30.64 5.79
N SER A 13 -4.11 -31.43 6.67
CA SER A 13 -5.28 -32.22 6.28
C SER A 13 -6.65 -31.69 6.70
N ARG A 14 -6.73 -30.53 7.31
CA ARG A 14 -8.02 -29.94 7.69
C ARG A 14 -7.99 -28.42 7.64
N VAL A 15 -8.14 -27.80 6.52
CA VAL A 15 -8.85 -26.51 6.37
C VAL A 15 -8.95 -26.14 4.88
N PHE A 16 -10.11 -26.31 4.29
CA PHE A 16 -10.49 -25.61 3.07
C PHE A 16 -10.76 -24.14 3.42
N TRP A 17 -9.77 -23.27 3.24
CA TRP A 17 -9.93 -21.82 3.32
C TRP A 17 -9.69 -21.21 1.95
N SER A 18 -10.47 -20.20 1.59
CA SER A 18 -10.33 -19.50 0.33
C SER A 18 -8.92 -18.91 0.19
N THR A 19 -8.35 -18.94 -1.01
CA THR A 19 -6.97 -18.51 -1.33
C THR A 19 -6.65 -17.08 -0.88
N ALA A 20 -7.64 -16.22 -0.69
CA ALA A 20 -7.46 -14.85 -0.21
C ALA A 20 -7.08 -14.74 1.28
N THR A 21 -7.45 -15.72 2.11
CA THR A 21 -7.15 -15.73 3.57
C THR A 21 -5.73 -16.22 3.86
N PHE A 22 -5.15 -17.04 2.97
CA PHE A 22 -3.81 -17.60 3.17
C PHE A 22 -2.69 -16.56 3.08
N TYR A 23 -2.83 -15.54 2.24
CA TYR A 23 -1.77 -14.54 2.06
C TYR A 23 -1.63 -13.57 3.24
N ASN A 24 -2.69 -13.35 4.01
CA ASN A 24 -2.63 -12.49 5.20
C ASN A 24 -2.13 -13.21 6.46
N LEU A 25 -2.17 -14.56 6.51
CA LEU A 25 -1.79 -15.32 7.72
C LEU A 25 -0.29 -15.64 7.82
N LEU A 26 0.46 -15.64 6.71
CA LEU A 26 1.88 -16.04 6.69
C LEU A 26 2.82 -14.97 7.26
N TRP A 27 2.35 -13.75 7.48
CA TRP A 27 3.21 -12.62 7.85
C TRP A 27 3.13 -12.18 9.32
N THR A 28 2.32 -12.88 10.14
CA THR A 28 2.14 -12.56 11.58
C THR A 28 2.86 -13.52 12.53
N ILE A 29 3.61 -14.50 12.03
CA ILE A 29 4.38 -15.38 12.94
C ILE A 29 5.65 -14.64 13.36
N GLN A 30 5.55 -13.90 14.46
CA GLN A 30 6.73 -13.45 15.19
C GLN A 30 7.36 -14.67 15.84
N GLU A 31 8.59 -15.02 15.48
CA GLU A 31 9.38 -16.04 16.16
C GLU A 31 9.42 -15.72 17.66
N PRO A 32 9.11 -16.67 18.56
CA PRO A 32 9.17 -16.42 20.00
C PRO A 32 10.60 -16.06 20.41
N GLY A 33 10.78 -14.93 21.08
CA GLY A 33 12.07 -14.49 21.63
C GLY A 33 12.84 -13.46 20.79
N VAL A 34 12.22 -12.86 19.76
CA VAL A 34 12.82 -11.74 19.02
C VAL A 34 12.24 -10.43 19.50
N ASP A 35 13.02 -9.68 20.28
CA ASP A 35 12.64 -8.34 20.78
C ASP A 35 12.72 -7.26 19.69
N MET A 36 13.22 -7.61 18.49
CA MET A 36 13.43 -6.69 17.38
C MET A 36 12.64 -7.12 16.14
N LYS A 37 11.76 -6.26 15.64
CA LYS A 37 11.08 -6.44 14.34
C LYS A 37 11.95 -5.83 13.24
N GLN A 38 12.14 -6.58 12.15
CA GLN A 38 12.98 -6.13 11.03
C GLN A 38 12.33 -6.49 9.70
N ILE A 39 12.74 -5.78 8.66
CA ILE A 39 12.54 -6.14 7.25
C ILE A 39 13.91 -6.37 6.65
N THR A 40 14.19 -7.59 6.26
CA THR A 40 15.43 -7.96 5.55
C THR A 40 15.26 -7.78 4.04
N LEU A 41 16.37 -7.81 3.30
CA LEU A 41 16.32 -7.80 1.83
C LEU A 41 15.55 -9.02 1.29
N SER A 42 15.66 -10.17 1.94
CA SER A 42 14.88 -11.38 1.59
C SER A 42 13.38 -11.17 1.82
N ASP A 43 13.00 -10.53 2.94
CA ASP A 43 11.60 -10.19 3.20
C ASP A 43 11.04 -9.26 2.13
N MET A 44 11.81 -8.26 1.72
CA MET A 44 11.41 -7.32 0.68
C MET A 44 11.22 -8.02 -0.67
N GLN A 45 12.10 -8.95 -1.01
CA GLN A 45 11.99 -9.74 -2.24
C GLN A 45 10.71 -10.57 -2.24
N GLN A 46 10.46 -11.34 -1.17
CA GLN A 46 9.26 -12.16 -1.03
C GLN A 46 7.97 -11.33 -1.07
N GLN A 47 7.97 -10.19 -0.42
CA GLN A 47 6.80 -9.30 -0.40
C GLN A 47 6.54 -8.68 -1.79
N SER A 48 7.58 -8.33 -2.54
CA SER A 48 7.45 -7.86 -3.93
C SER A 48 6.88 -8.96 -4.85
N GLU A 49 7.36 -10.20 -4.71
CA GLU A 49 6.83 -11.35 -5.46
C GLU A 49 5.35 -11.60 -5.12
N ALA A 50 4.98 -11.49 -3.83
CA ALA A 50 3.58 -11.60 -3.41
C ALA A 50 2.72 -10.47 -3.99
N ALA A 51 3.23 -9.25 -4.06
CA ALA A 51 2.54 -8.12 -4.67
C ALA A 51 2.29 -8.34 -6.17
N ALA A 52 3.30 -8.82 -6.90
CA ALA A 52 3.20 -9.10 -8.33
C ALA A 52 2.14 -10.17 -8.66
N CYS A 53 1.91 -11.12 -7.75
CA CYS A 53 0.89 -12.17 -7.90
C CYS A 53 -0.49 -11.76 -7.32
N ALA A 54 -0.60 -10.67 -6.59
CA ALA A 54 -1.84 -10.25 -5.96
C ALA A 54 -2.80 -9.60 -6.97
N PRO A 55 -4.13 -9.80 -6.87
CA PRO A 55 -5.10 -9.19 -7.78
C PRO A 55 -5.06 -7.66 -7.81
N ARG A 56 -4.65 -7.03 -6.72
CA ARG A 56 -4.52 -5.57 -6.57
C ARG A 56 -3.08 -5.09 -6.78
N LEU A 57 -2.16 -5.98 -7.19
CA LEU A 57 -0.75 -5.71 -7.43
C LEU A 57 -0.05 -5.03 -6.24
N ARG A 58 -0.48 -5.35 -5.01
CA ARG A 58 0.11 -4.85 -3.78
C ARG A 58 0.00 -5.87 -2.64
N ALA A 59 0.98 -5.82 -1.72
CA ALA A 59 1.03 -6.66 -0.53
C ALA A 59 1.49 -5.84 0.68
N HIS A 60 0.85 -6.07 1.84
CA HIS A 60 1.14 -5.37 3.08
C HIS A 60 1.89 -6.29 4.06
N ARG A 61 2.80 -5.71 4.85
CA ARG A 61 3.42 -6.35 6.00
C ARG A 61 3.35 -5.40 7.19
N ASN A 62 2.53 -5.75 8.17
CA ASN A 62 2.30 -4.92 9.33
C ASN A 62 3.38 -5.15 10.40
N PHE A 63 3.89 -4.05 10.99
CA PHE A 63 4.71 -4.08 12.20
C PHE A 63 3.86 -3.96 13.46
N HIS A 64 2.68 -3.34 13.35
CA HIS A 64 1.69 -3.31 14.42
C HIS A 64 1.00 -4.69 14.51
N PRO A 65 0.82 -5.23 15.74
CA PRO A 65 0.27 -6.57 15.91
C PRO A 65 -1.23 -6.64 15.61
N GLU A 66 -1.97 -5.57 15.88
CA GLU A 66 -3.43 -5.53 15.74
C GLU A 66 -3.88 -4.30 14.96
N LEU A 67 -5.00 -4.41 14.23
CA LEU A 67 -5.57 -3.27 13.50
C LEU A 67 -6.04 -2.15 14.44
N SER A 68 -6.26 -2.46 15.71
CA SER A 68 -6.59 -1.50 16.78
C SER A 68 -5.39 -0.79 17.39
N ASP A 69 -4.16 -1.14 16.98
CA ASP A 69 -2.92 -0.50 17.47
C ASP A 69 -3.00 1.02 17.27
N PRO A 70 -2.61 1.83 18.25
CA PRO A 70 -2.70 3.28 18.16
C PRO A 70 -1.72 3.90 17.15
N ILE A 71 -0.79 3.13 16.60
CA ILE A 71 0.12 3.56 15.54
C ILE A 71 0.22 2.46 14.48
N GLN A 72 -0.31 2.71 13.29
CA GLN A 72 -0.15 1.84 12.13
C GLN A 72 1.25 1.99 11.57
N ARG A 73 1.96 0.88 11.35
CA ARG A 73 3.34 0.83 10.82
C ARG A 73 3.41 -0.35 9.89
N LEU A 74 3.58 -0.10 8.60
CA LEU A 74 3.53 -1.18 7.60
C LEU A 74 4.43 -0.91 6.40
N ALA A 75 5.00 -1.98 5.85
CA ALA A 75 5.60 -1.95 4.54
C ALA A 75 4.56 -2.36 3.49
N ILE A 76 4.51 -1.63 2.40
CA ILE A 76 3.61 -1.87 1.28
C ILE A 76 4.45 -2.08 0.04
N ALA A 77 4.48 -3.30 -0.49
CA ALA A 77 5.01 -3.57 -1.81
C ALA A 77 3.93 -3.23 -2.86
N MET A 78 4.33 -2.50 -3.89
CA MET A 78 3.42 -1.99 -4.94
C MET A 78 4.07 -2.14 -6.30
N GLU A 79 3.38 -2.81 -7.23
CA GLU A 79 3.76 -2.84 -8.64
C GLU A 79 3.25 -1.59 -9.39
N PRO A 80 3.84 -1.22 -10.53
CA PRO A 80 3.40 -0.04 -11.31
C PRO A 80 1.92 -0.07 -11.74
N GLY A 81 1.31 -1.26 -11.81
CA GLY A 81 -0.13 -1.43 -12.09
C GLY A 81 -1.04 -1.25 -10.86
N THR A 82 -0.48 -0.93 -9.68
CA THR A 82 -1.29 -0.70 -8.47
C THR A 82 -2.05 0.61 -8.60
N TYR A 83 -3.39 0.52 -8.68
CA TYR A 83 -4.24 1.70 -8.67
C TYR A 83 -4.59 2.12 -7.25
N ILE A 84 -4.32 3.36 -6.90
CA ILE A 84 -4.77 4.01 -5.67
C ILE A 84 -5.71 5.17 -6.06
N ARG A 85 -7.01 5.02 -5.75
CA ARG A 85 -7.98 6.09 -5.96
C ARG A 85 -7.61 7.29 -5.09
N PRO A 86 -7.65 8.53 -5.58
CA PRO A 86 -7.40 9.71 -4.74
C PRO A 86 -8.33 9.72 -3.54
N HIS A 87 -7.74 9.84 -2.35
CA HIS A 87 -8.44 9.73 -1.08
C HIS A 87 -7.79 10.62 -0.01
N ARG A 88 -8.40 10.66 1.17
CA ARG A 88 -7.85 11.35 2.34
C ARG A 88 -8.11 10.57 3.62
N HIS A 89 -7.27 10.78 4.62
CA HIS A 89 -7.46 10.31 5.99
C HIS A 89 -7.75 11.51 6.89
N ARG A 90 -9.02 11.72 7.31
CA ARG A 90 -9.42 12.91 8.05
C ARG A 90 -8.85 13.00 9.46
N HIS A 91 -8.52 11.86 10.03
CA HIS A 91 -8.20 11.71 11.46
C HIS A 91 -6.70 11.49 11.72
N THR A 92 -5.88 11.35 10.67
CA THR A 92 -4.47 11.00 10.83
C THR A 92 -3.61 11.61 9.73
N PHE A 93 -2.38 11.91 10.07
CA PHE A 93 -1.32 12.13 9.09
C PHE A 93 -0.90 10.80 8.43
N GLU A 94 -0.17 10.88 7.36
CA GLU A 94 0.45 9.75 6.70
C GLU A 94 1.91 10.07 6.38
N LEU A 95 2.85 9.34 7.02
CA LEU A 95 4.28 9.46 6.78
C LEU A 95 4.72 8.30 5.88
N LEU A 96 5.34 8.63 4.74
CA LEU A 96 5.86 7.70 3.75
C LEU A 96 7.37 7.78 3.64
N LEU A 97 8.03 6.59 3.64
CA LEU A 97 9.47 6.44 3.40
C LEU A 97 9.68 5.36 2.32
N PRO A 98 10.43 5.64 1.25
CA PRO A 98 10.72 4.64 0.23
C PRO A 98 11.75 3.65 0.77
N LEU A 99 11.42 2.37 0.84
CA LEU A 99 12.39 1.31 1.13
C LEU A 99 13.07 0.82 -0.14
N LYS A 100 12.37 0.87 -1.27
CA LYS A 100 12.86 0.45 -2.59
C LYS A 100 12.02 1.07 -3.69
N GLY A 101 12.66 1.54 -4.76
CA GLY A 101 11.97 2.10 -5.92
C GLY A 101 11.47 3.52 -5.70
N ARG A 102 10.77 4.04 -6.71
CA ARG A 102 10.29 5.43 -6.78
C ARG A 102 8.77 5.47 -6.86
N PHE A 103 8.20 6.51 -6.28
CA PHE A 103 6.75 6.69 -6.24
C PHE A 103 6.40 8.14 -6.56
N VAL A 104 5.47 8.34 -7.48
CA VAL A 104 4.81 9.64 -7.61
C VAL A 104 3.78 9.75 -6.50
N VAL A 105 3.87 10.81 -5.70
CA VAL A 105 2.83 11.21 -4.75
C VAL A 105 2.24 12.53 -5.22
N LEU A 106 0.91 12.57 -5.40
CA LEU A 106 0.17 13.75 -5.78
C LEU A 106 -0.76 14.16 -4.63
N ASN A 107 -0.77 15.46 -4.33
CA ASN A 107 -1.81 16.04 -3.50
C ASN A 107 -2.80 16.82 -4.38
N PHE A 108 -4.04 16.94 -3.92
CA PHE A 108 -5.12 17.61 -4.64
C PHE A 108 -5.86 18.60 -3.74
N ASP A 109 -6.49 19.58 -4.36
CA ASP A 109 -7.53 20.39 -3.71
C ASP A 109 -8.89 19.67 -3.76
N ASP A 110 -9.91 20.25 -3.14
CA ASP A 110 -11.27 19.69 -3.12
C ASP A 110 -11.93 19.61 -4.52
N HIS A 111 -11.35 20.27 -5.53
CA HIS A 111 -11.82 20.26 -6.92
C HIS A 111 -11.06 19.28 -7.81
N GLY A 112 -10.05 18.56 -7.26
CA GLY A 112 -9.23 17.60 -7.97
C GLY A 112 -8.10 18.22 -8.80
N VAL A 113 -7.74 19.48 -8.53
CA VAL A 113 -6.55 20.10 -9.09
C VAL A 113 -5.34 19.64 -8.30
N VAL A 114 -4.28 19.21 -9.00
CA VAL A 114 -3.01 18.84 -8.37
C VAL A 114 -2.40 20.07 -7.71
N THR A 115 -2.17 20.00 -6.39
CA THR A 115 -1.53 21.06 -5.61
C THR A 115 -0.03 20.82 -5.40
N ASN A 116 0.36 19.56 -5.21
CA ASN A 116 1.76 19.17 -5.06
C ASN A 116 2.06 17.86 -5.82
N ARG A 117 3.30 17.74 -6.26
CA ARG A 117 3.87 16.54 -6.85
C ARG A 117 5.26 16.30 -6.30
N VAL A 118 5.50 15.08 -5.82
CA VAL A 118 6.80 14.61 -5.33
C VAL A 118 7.13 13.27 -5.97
N VAL A 119 8.40 13.04 -6.29
CA VAL A 119 8.90 11.70 -6.61
C VAL A 119 9.67 11.19 -5.40
N LEU A 120 8.95 10.44 -4.56
CA LEU A 120 9.51 9.81 -3.36
C LEU A 120 10.47 8.70 -3.80
N GLY A 121 11.67 8.67 -3.23
CA GLY A 121 12.75 7.77 -3.63
C GLY A 121 13.68 8.32 -4.71
N GLU A 122 13.42 9.56 -5.20
CA GLU A 122 14.30 10.25 -6.15
C GLU A 122 14.63 11.67 -5.65
N THR A 123 13.63 12.54 -5.57
CA THR A 123 13.80 13.93 -5.12
C THR A 123 13.47 14.14 -3.64
N CYS A 124 12.86 13.12 -3.00
CA CYS A 124 12.41 13.15 -1.62
C CYS A 124 12.63 11.77 -0.99
N THR A 125 13.11 11.76 0.25
CA THR A 125 13.40 10.51 1.02
C THR A 125 12.42 10.26 2.15
N ALA A 126 11.63 11.24 2.54
CA ALA A 126 10.55 11.13 3.52
C ALA A 126 9.51 12.18 3.21
N LEU A 127 8.24 11.81 3.27
CA LEU A 127 7.11 12.69 3.00
C LEU A 127 6.05 12.47 4.07
N GLU A 128 5.62 13.55 4.72
CA GLU A 128 4.46 13.52 5.59
C GLU A 128 3.32 14.35 4.99
N MET A 129 2.14 13.78 4.94
CA MET A 129 0.90 14.45 4.55
C MET A 129 0.05 14.65 5.80
N GLU A 130 -0.42 15.87 6.01
CA GLU A 130 -1.30 16.20 7.14
C GLU A 130 -2.67 15.51 7.01
N ALA A 131 -3.34 15.35 8.15
CA ALA A 131 -4.70 14.84 8.19
C ALA A 131 -5.63 15.64 7.27
N GLY A 132 -6.47 14.92 6.51
CA GLY A 132 -7.42 15.51 5.57
C GLY A 132 -6.86 15.87 4.20
N THR A 133 -5.55 15.70 3.95
CA THR A 133 -4.94 15.97 2.65
C THR A 133 -5.40 14.94 1.61
N TRP A 134 -6.00 15.41 0.51
CA TRP A 134 -6.31 14.58 -0.64
C TRP A 134 -5.03 14.13 -1.35
N HIS A 135 -4.87 12.84 -1.58
CA HIS A 135 -3.65 12.32 -2.17
C HIS A 135 -3.85 11.00 -2.93
N THR A 136 -2.85 10.66 -3.73
CA THR A 136 -2.66 9.33 -4.33
C THR A 136 -1.17 9.00 -4.40
N VAL A 137 -0.86 7.70 -4.53
CA VAL A 137 0.49 7.17 -4.70
C VAL A 137 0.52 6.26 -5.91
N LEU A 138 1.51 6.43 -6.79
CA LEU A 138 1.76 5.58 -7.96
C LEU A 138 3.18 5.01 -7.88
N SER A 139 3.34 3.71 -7.88
CA SER A 139 4.65 3.07 -8.02
C SER A 139 5.18 3.24 -9.45
N LEU A 140 6.43 3.68 -9.59
CA LEU A 140 7.10 3.82 -10.89
C LEU A 140 7.95 2.60 -11.25
N ASP A 141 8.41 1.85 -10.26
CA ASP A 141 9.36 0.76 -10.45
C ASP A 141 8.75 -0.58 -10.00
N ALA A 142 9.03 -1.64 -10.74
CA ALA A 142 8.62 -2.99 -10.38
C ALA A 142 9.25 -3.41 -9.04
N GLY A 143 8.46 -4.04 -8.18
CA GLY A 143 8.87 -4.42 -6.83
C GLY A 143 9.15 -3.22 -5.92
N GLY A 144 8.56 -2.06 -6.19
CA GLY A 144 8.63 -0.89 -5.33
C GLY A 144 8.07 -1.18 -3.94
N MET A 145 8.66 -0.57 -2.91
CA MET A 145 8.20 -0.74 -1.53
C MET A 145 8.28 0.56 -0.76
N VAL A 146 7.19 0.94 -0.12
CA VAL A 146 7.09 2.11 0.76
C VAL A 146 6.82 1.64 2.19
N PHE A 147 7.38 2.33 3.18
CA PHE A 147 7.01 2.17 4.58
C PHE A 147 6.07 3.31 4.98
N GLU A 148 4.94 2.95 5.55
CA GLU A 148 3.88 3.87 5.95
C GLU A 148 3.71 3.88 7.46
N VAL A 149 3.56 5.08 8.03
CA VAL A 149 3.20 5.29 9.43
C VAL A 149 2.00 6.22 9.52
N LYS A 150 0.97 5.77 10.26
CA LYS A 150 -0.24 6.56 10.57
C LYS A 150 -0.58 6.45 12.05
N GLN A 151 -1.10 7.53 12.62
CA GLN A 151 -1.63 7.54 13.98
C GLN A 151 -3.07 7.00 14.01
N GLY A 152 -3.41 6.26 15.06
CA GLY A 152 -4.75 5.73 15.30
C GLY A 152 -4.95 4.31 14.79
N ALA A 153 -6.03 3.69 15.25
CA ALA A 153 -6.47 2.38 14.79
C ALA A 153 -6.84 2.41 13.30
N TYR A 154 -6.71 1.27 12.63
CA TYR A 154 -7.16 1.15 11.24
C TYR A 154 -8.65 1.49 11.12
N GLN A 155 -8.97 2.35 10.19
CA GLN A 155 -10.32 2.67 9.78
C GLN A 155 -10.48 2.42 8.29
N PRO A 156 -11.49 1.62 7.87
CA PRO A 156 -11.80 1.49 6.45
C PRO A 156 -12.07 2.86 5.82
N LEU A 157 -11.58 3.07 4.64
CA LEU A 157 -11.80 4.30 3.89
C LEU A 157 -13.29 4.43 3.52
N ALA A 158 -13.92 5.53 3.96
CA ALA A 158 -15.30 5.82 3.60
C ALA A 158 -15.38 6.37 2.17
N GLU A 159 -16.50 6.12 1.45
CA GLU A 159 -16.67 6.61 0.09
C GLU A 159 -16.57 8.15 0.00
N MET A 160 -17.06 8.87 1.01
CA MET A 160 -16.95 10.34 1.10
C MET A 160 -15.51 10.86 1.29
N ASP A 161 -14.57 9.98 1.56
CA ASP A 161 -13.14 10.26 1.68
C ASP A 161 -12.36 9.73 0.47
N THR A 162 -13.06 9.42 -0.62
CA THR A 162 -12.51 9.21 -1.96
C THR A 162 -13.02 10.28 -2.92
N MET A 163 -12.23 10.64 -3.92
CA MET A 163 -12.66 11.61 -4.92
C MET A 163 -13.63 10.98 -5.92
N ALA A 164 -14.86 11.54 -5.99
CA ALA A 164 -15.95 11.00 -6.81
C ALA A 164 -15.68 11.06 -8.32
N TRP A 165 -14.83 11.96 -8.79
CA TRP A 165 -14.46 12.07 -10.21
C TRP A 165 -13.48 10.97 -10.66
N ALA A 166 -12.80 10.31 -9.73
CA ALA A 166 -11.86 9.23 -10.02
C ALA A 166 -12.60 7.88 -10.03
N PRO A 167 -12.33 7.00 -11.00
CA PRO A 167 -12.96 5.68 -11.06
C PRO A 167 -12.66 4.88 -9.80
N ALA A 168 -13.61 4.03 -9.39
CA ALA A 168 -13.35 3.05 -8.34
C ALA A 168 -12.34 2.00 -8.83
N GLU A 169 -11.65 1.36 -7.91
CA GLU A 169 -10.69 0.30 -8.24
C GLU A 169 -11.35 -0.83 -9.04
N GLY A 170 -10.69 -1.26 -10.13
CA GLY A 170 -11.21 -2.27 -11.04
C GLY A 170 -12.26 -1.79 -12.04
N GLN A 171 -12.62 -0.50 -12.02
CA GLN A 171 -13.54 0.07 -13.01
C GLN A 171 -12.79 0.58 -14.25
N PRO A 172 -13.47 0.73 -15.41
CA PRO A 172 -12.91 1.38 -16.58
C PRO A 172 -12.34 2.78 -16.26
N GLY A 173 -11.26 3.16 -16.92
CA GLY A 173 -10.60 4.47 -16.72
C GLY A 173 -9.47 4.46 -15.70
N THR A 174 -9.25 3.36 -14.95
CA THR A 174 -8.15 3.29 -13.96
C THR A 174 -6.76 3.32 -14.62
N ALA A 175 -6.61 2.72 -15.81
CA ALA A 175 -5.34 2.73 -16.55
C ALA A 175 -4.98 4.13 -17.06
N GLU A 176 -5.94 4.85 -17.62
CA GLU A 176 -5.80 6.22 -18.05
C GLU A 176 -5.50 7.17 -16.89
N MET A 177 -6.13 6.90 -15.74
CA MET A 177 -5.87 7.65 -14.51
C MET A 177 -4.43 7.46 -14.04
N MET A 178 -3.92 6.23 -13.99
CA MET A 178 -2.54 5.94 -13.63
C MET A 178 -1.53 6.54 -14.60
N ALA A 179 -1.83 6.49 -15.91
CA ALA A 179 -1.00 7.15 -16.91
C ALA A 179 -0.94 8.68 -16.69
N TRP A 180 -2.06 9.27 -16.30
CA TRP A 180 -2.09 10.70 -15.96
C TRP A 180 -1.33 10.98 -14.66
N TYR A 181 -1.44 10.18 -13.60
CA TYR A 181 -0.66 10.37 -12.36
C TYR A 181 0.84 10.42 -12.63
N ALA A 182 1.33 9.62 -13.56
CA ALA A 182 2.76 9.57 -13.88
C ALA A 182 3.31 10.92 -14.38
N ILE A 183 2.50 11.73 -15.05
CA ILE A 183 2.91 12.96 -15.73
C ILE A 183 2.31 14.25 -15.14
N ALA A 184 1.24 14.14 -14.34
CA ALA A 184 0.49 15.29 -13.80
C ALA A 184 1.40 16.23 -13.00
N GLN A 185 1.20 17.52 -13.17
CA GLN A 185 1.95 18.60 -12.52
C GLN A 185 1.02 19.48 -11.68
N PRO A 186 1.54 20.25 -10.72
CA PRO A 186 0.74 21.24 -9.99
C PRO A 186 0.00 22.18 -10.96
N GLY A 187 -1.31 22.32 -10.73
CA GLY A 187 -2.23 23.04 -11.60
C GLY A 187 -3.01 22.16 -12.58
N ASP A 188 -2.59 20.92 -12.81
CA ASP A 188 -3.31 20.00 -13.69
C ASP A 188 -4.56 19.43 -13.02
N ARG A 189 -5.55 19.11 -13.87
CA ARG A 189 -6.76 18.40 -13.46
C ARG A 189 -7.04 17.27 -14.45
N PHE A 190 -7.44 16.11 -13.94
CA PHE A 190 -7.88 15.02 -14.82
C PHE A 190 -9.18 15.40 -15.53
N LEU A 191 -9.12 15.41 -16.85
CA LEU A 191 -10.30 15.59 -17.70
C LEU A 191 -10.62 14.23 -18.28
N SER A 192 -11.72 13.59 -17.83
CA SER A 192 -12.19 12.37 -18.47
C SER A 192 -12.43 12.64 -19.95
N MET A 193 -11.88 11.79 -20.84
CA MET A 193 -12.24 11.85 -22.25
C MET A 193 -13.77 11.71 -22.36
N PRO A 194 -14.47 12.54 -23.15
CA PRO A 194 -15.88 12.32 -23.39
C PRO A 194 -16.08 10.93 -23.99
N GLN A 195 -17.03 10.16 -23.43
CA GLN A 195 -17.42 8.87 -23.94
C GLN A 195 -18.13 9.05 -25.29
#